data_22fcdd4e96fc712a58c333adf5d5933f
#
_entry.id   22fcdd4e96fc712a58c333adf5d5933f
#
_cell.length_a   1.000
_cell.length_b   1.000
_cell.length_c   1.000
_cell.angle_alpha   90.00
_cell.angle_beta   90.00
_cell.angle_gamma   90.00
#
_symmetry.space_group_name_H-M   'P 1'
#
loop_
_entity.id
_entity.type
_entity.pdbx_description
1 polymer ?
#
loop_
_entity_poly.entity_id
_entity_poly.type
_entity_poly.pdbx_seq_one_letter_code
_entity_poly.pdbx_strand_id
1 'polypeptide(L)'
;MRKLSLIVALAMSTAAIAHGAQAAPPATETPVQNLTFVQVGQLLADPASGRVLRDQTLVIQGNQIIEIRQGFVGEGMVVDLRDRFVLPGLIDSHVHLTGEATPNSRLDTVTESNSDQAIAAFRNARKTLNAGFTTVADLGGTNESVFAVRDAIARGEIEGPRIIAAGEAVAIHGGHGDANGYRDDILHILSGETICSGPDDCMRAVRLQVRAGADVIKITATGGVLSNTAAGLSQQFSEAELAAIVEAAHRMGRKVTAHAHGVDGINAFLKAGGDSIEHGTYVNEESIRLFKQNEAYLVPTLMAGDFVTRIATGPNNFFTPAQTAKALDAGPKMLDMTRRAYAGGVAIAFGTDTGVSAHGDNAQEFALLVRAGMTPLAAIQSATVVAAAHLDLADKAGRLAPGMPADLIAVAGDPLNDVTELERVRFVMKSGRVFRQD
;
A
#
# COMPACT_ATOMS: atom_id res chain seq x y z
N MET A 1 -29.91 34.41 62.52
CA MET A 1 -29.39 34.68 63.84
C MET A 1 -27.95 34.26 63.95
N ARG A 2 -27.17 35.22 64.45
CA ARG A 2 -25.74 35.14 64.89
C ARG A 2 -24.68 34.63 63.93
N LYS A 3 -23.93 35.62 63.40
CA LYS A 3 -22.59 35.57 62.85
C LYS A 3 -21.63 35.24 63.99
N LEU A 4 -20.63 34.39 63.70
CA LEU A 4 -19.45 34.26 64.54
C LEU A 4 -18.19 34.53 63.63
N SER A 5 -17.56 35.66 63.84
CA SER A 5 -16.31 36.07 63.26
C SER A 5 -15.17 35.49 64.10
N LEU A 6 -14.22 34.81 63.48
CA LEU A 6 -12.97 34.38 64.12
C LEU A 6 -11.83 35.21 63.57
N ILE A 7 -11.21 36.03 64.44
CA ILE A 7 -10.02 36.81 64.18
C ILE A 7 -8.81 35.90 64.47
N VAL A 8 -7.92 35.71 63.52
CA VAL A 8 -6.64 35.04 63.72
C VAL A 8 -5.52 36.12 63.58
N ALA A 9 -4.82 36.32 64.66
CA ALA A 9 -3.70 37.24 64.73
C ALA A 9 -2.47 36.68 64.00
N LEU A 10 -1.86 37.51 63.16
CA LEU A 10 -0.65 37.18 62.39
C LEU A 10 0.58 37.64 63.19
N ALA A 11 1.37 36.68 63.66
CA ALA A 11 2.69 36.96 64.26
C ALA A 11 3.75 36.99 63.15
N MET A 12 4.38 38.16 62.93
CA MET A 12 5.54 38.31 62.02
C MET A 12 6.81 37.89 62.76
N SER A 13 7.41 36.81 62.28
CA SER A 13 8.79 36.46 62.62
C SER A 13 9.72 36.84 61.47
N THR A 14 10.65 37.74 61.70
CA THR A 14 11.73 38.13 60.77
C THR A 14 12.82 37.08 60.77
N ALA A 15 12.90 36.27 59.68
CA ALA A 15 14.01 35.38 59.43
C ALA A 15 15.03 36.06 58.49
N ALA A 16 16.26 36.16 58.92
CA ALA A 16 17.37 36.67 58.12
C ALA A 16 17.70 35.70 56.97
N ILE A 17 17.63 36.20 55.73
CA ILE A 17 17.96 35.44 54.52
C ILE A 17 19.46 35.50 54.34
N ALA A 18 20.13 34.36 54.57
CA ALA A 18 21.51 34.15 54.13
C ALA A 18 21.50 33.91 52.62
N HIS A 19 22.18 34.78 51.85
CA HIS A 19 22.42 34.57 50.41
C HIS A 19 23.44 33.45 50.24
N GLY A 20 22.92 32.22 50.04
CA GLY A 20 23.72 31.12 49.52
C GLY A 20 23.99 31.35 48.03
N ALA A 21 25.23 31.32 47.61
CA ALA A 21 25.63 31.36 46.20
C ALA A 21 24.99 30.16 45.47
N GLN A 22 24.07 30.47 44.56
CA GLN A 22 23.40 29.49 43.73
C GLN A 22 24.40 28.99 42.69
N ALA A 23 24.81 27.70 42.79
CA ALA A 23 25.64 27.06 41.77
C ALA A 23 24.91 27.13 40.42
N ALA A 24 25.63 27.54 39.38
CA ALA A 24 25.09 27.55 38.01
C ALA A 24 24.57 26.14 37.66
N PRO A 25 23.42 26.05 37.00
CA PRO A 25 22.93 24.76 36.56
C PRO A 25 23.98 24.10 35.64
N PRO A 26 24.16 22.76 35.72
CA PRO A 26 25.08 22.06 34.83
C PRO A 26 24.70 22.38 33.39
N ALA A 27 25.70 22.66 32.56
CA ALA A 27 25.50 22.85 31.12
C ALA A 27 24.70 21.64 30.59
N THR A 28 23.53 21.88 30.01
CA THR A 28 22.76 20.88 29.30
C THR A 28 23.67 20.37 28.20
N GLU A 29 24.18 19.15 28.35
CA GLU A 29 24.83 18.42 27.25
C GLU A 29 23.86 18.43 26.08
N THR A 30 24.25 19.05 24.98
CA THR A 30 23.53 18.97 23.72
C THR A 30 23.46 17.49 23.39
N PRO A 31 22.26 16.91 23.16
CA PRO A 31 22.18 15.49 22.86
C PRO A 31 23.05 15.20 21.64
N VAL A 32 23.99 14.27 21.80
CA VAL A 32 24.83 13.80 20.70
C VAL A 32 23.85 13.33 19.61
N GLN A 33 23.80 14.09 18.52
CA GLN A 33 22.93 13.75 17.41
C GLN A 33 23.48 12.46 16.80
N ASN A 34 22.81 11.34 17.05
CA ASN A 34 23.17 10.05 16.48
C ASN A 34 22.89 10.09 14.96
N LEU A 35 23.90 10.46 14.18
CA LEU A 35 23.85 10.43 12.73
C LEU A 35 24.22 9.04 12.24
N THR A 36 23.47 8.58 11.22
CA THR A 36 23.83 7.40 10.43
C THR A 36 24.28 7.86 9.05
N PHE A 37 25.43 7.35 8.60
CA PHE A 37 26.01 7.66 7.30
C PHE A 37 25.87 6.42 6.41
N VAL A 38 25.03 6.49 5.37
CA VAL A 38 24.87 5.41 4.39
C VAL A 38 25.72 5.74 3.18
N GLN A 39 26.86 5.06 3.03
CA GLN A 39 27.81 5.25 1.92
C GLN A 39 27.38 4.37 0.74
N VAL A 40 27.16 4.97 -0.43
CA VAL A 40 26.49 4.35 -1.59
C VAL A 40 27.33 4.52 -2.84
N GLY A 41 27.62 3.44 -3.57
CA GLY A 41 28.38 3.51 -4.84
C GLY A 41 27.53 4.02 -6.00
N GLN A 42 26.30 3.56 -6.15
CA GLN A 42 25.34 4.00 -7.16
C GLN A 42 24.00 4.35 -6.50
N LEU A 43 23.48 5.53 -6.75
CA LEU A 43 22.28 6.05 -6.11
C LEU A 43 21.29 6.61 -7.14
N LEU A 44 20.13 5.99 -7.27
CA LEU A 44 18.95 6.54 -7.93
C LEU A 44 18.09 7.25 -6.90
N ALA A 45 18.49 8.46 -6.49
CA ALA A 45 17.80 9.19 -5.44
C ALA A 45 16.39 9.67 -5.85
N ASP A 46 16.27 10.13 -7.10
CA ASP A 46 15.02 10.60 -7.69
C ASP A 46 14.73 9.83 -8.99
N PRO A 47 13.88 8.79 -8.92
CA PRO A 47 13.51 8.02 -10.10
C PRO A 47 12.83 8.84 -11.20
N ALA A 48 12.15 9.96 -10.86
CA ALA A 48 11.53 10.83 -11.88
C ALA A 48 12.57 11.40 -12.84
N SER A 49 13.77 11.72 -12.34
CA SER A 49 14.89 12.23 -13.15
C SER A 49 15.62 11.13 -13.93
N GLY A 50 15.57 9.89 -13.46
CA GLY A 50 16.36 8.75 -13.98
C GLY A 50 17.86 8.90 -13.79
N ARG A 51 18.33 9.93 -13.06
CA ARG A 51 19.76 10.21 -12.91
C ARG A 51 20.35 9.35 -11.78
N VAL A 52 21.37 8.55 -12.12
CA VAL A 52 22.17 7.81 -11.16
C VAL A 52 23.36 8.66 -10.71
N LEU A 53 23.44 8.93 -9.40
CA LEU A 53 24.58 9.57 -8.75
C LEU A 53 25.60 8.50 -8.36
N ARG A 54 26.88 8.86 -8.35
CA ARG A 54 27.96 7.94 -7.92
C ARG A 54 28.64 8.49 -6.67
N ASP A 55 29.09 7.55 -5.82
CA ASP A 55 29.90 7.83 -4.63
C ASP A 55 29.22 8.91 -3.75
N GLN A 56 28.06 8.55 -3.19
CA GLN A 56 27.29 9.44 -2.34
C GLN A 56 27.27 8.94 -0.89
N THR A 57 27.02 9.84 0.04
CA THR A 57 26.66 9.51 1.41
C THR A 57 25.32 10.15 1.75
N LEU A 58 24.33 9.34 2.13
CA LEU A 58 23.10 9.83 2.74
C LEU A 58 23.36 10.01 4.24
N VAL A 59 23.11 11.20 4.75
CA VAL A 59 23.21 11.54 6.19
C VAL A 59 21.81 11.45 6.75
N ILE A 60 21.65 10.56 7.72
CA ILE A 60 20.34 10.26 8.33
C ILE A 60 20.38 10.67 9.80
N GLN A 61 19.35 11.39 10.24
CA GLN A 61 19.10 11.73 11.62
C GLN A 61 17.75 11.18 12.05
N GLY A 62 17.76 10.26 13.00
CA GLY A 62 16.54 9.57 13.41
C GLY A 62 15.91 8.81 12.24
N ASN A 63 14.72 9.24 11.80
CA ASN A 63 13.98 8.61 10.72
C ASN A 63 14.08 9.34 9.36
N GLN A 64 14.84 10.45 9.28
CA GLN A 64 14.88 11.32 8.10
C GLN A 64 16.26 11.44 7.48
N ILE A 65 16.29 11.57 6.17
CA ILE A 65 17.46 12.02 5.42
C ILE A 65 17.58 13.53 5.65
N ILE A 66 18.71 13.98 6.17
CA ILE A 66 18.96 15.42 6.36
C ILE A 66 19.85 16.01 5.25
N GLU A 67 20.66 15.17 4.59
CA GLU A 67 21.56 15.62 3.53
C GLU A 67 21.98 14.43 2.63
N ILE A 68 22.32 14.74 1.36
CA ILE A 68 23.03 13.83 0.45
C ILE A 68 24.33 14.52 0.05
N ARG A 69 25.46 13.90 0.36
CA ARG A 69 26.81 14.46 0.14
C ARG A 69 27.55 13.69 -0.92
N GLN A 70 28.33 14.39 -1.73
CA GLN A 70 29.29 13.76 -2.64
C GLN A 70 30.45 13.16 -1.85
N GLY A 71 30.87 11.95 -2.24
CA GLY A 71 31.95 11.20 -1.63
C GLY A 71 31.52 10.39 -0.40
N PHE A 72 32.44 9.55 0.08
CA PHE A 72 32.24 8.70 1.25
C PHE A 72 32.73 9.45 2.49
N VAL A 73 31.79 9.99 3.24
CA VAL A 73 32.06 10.82 4.42
C VAL A 73 31.33 10.25 5.64
N GLY A 74 31.72 10.74 6.82
CA GLY A 74 31.07 10.47 8.09
C GLY A 74 31.94 9.66 9.04
N GLU A 75 31.78 9.98 10.34
CA GLU A 75 32.37 9.27 11.46
C GLU A 75 31.26 8.82 12.40
N GLY A 76 31.34 7.61 12.92
CA GLY A 76 30.32 7.03 13.82
C GLY A 76 29.61 5.85 13.19
N MET A 77 28.26 5.87 13.16
CA MET A 77 27.48 4.78 12.59
C MET A 77 27.49 4.86 11.07
N VAL A 78 28.26 3.98 10.42
CA VAL A 78 28.36 3.88 8.97
C VAL A 78 27.69 2.59 8.49
N VAL A 79 26.81 2.74 7.48
CA VAL A 79 26.26 1.62 6.69
C VAL A 79 26.98 1.63 5.35
N ASP A 80 27.72 0.57 5.05
CA ASP A 80 28.52 0.45 3.83
C ASP A 80 27.73 -0.25 2.71
N LEU A 81 27.33 0.54 1.70
CA LEU A 81 26.65 0.09 0.48
C LEU A 81 27.44 0.56 -0.78
N ARG A 82 28.76 0.73 -0.66
CA ARG A 82 29.61 1.24 -1.75
C ARG A 82 29.68 0.32 -2.97
N ASP A 83 29.42 -0.97 -2.77
CA ASP A 83 29.35 -1.99 -3.83
C ASP A 83 27.94 -2.26 -4.34
N ARG A 84 26.96 -1.42 -3.95
CA ARG A 84 25.52 -1.62 -4.20
C ARG A 84 24.93 -0.52 -5.06
N PHE A 85 23.80 -0.87 -5.69
CA PHE A 85 22.88 0.09 -6.30
C PHE A 85 21.73 0.36 -5.31
N VAL A 86 21.59 1.62 -4.90
CA VAL A 86 20.59 2.08 -3.93
C VAL A 86 19.51 2.89 -4.62
N LEU A 87 18.27 2.65 -4.23
CA LEU A 87 17.09 3.37 -4.71
C LEU A 87 16.07 3.53 -3.57
N PRO A 88 15.01 4.36 -3.72
CA PRO A 88 13.96 4.49 -2.73
C PRO A 88 13.32 3.14 -2.44
N GLY A 89 12.83 2.98 -1.21
CA GLY A 89 11.98 1.85 -0.85
C GLY A 89 10.79 1.75 -1.79
N LEU A 90 10.49 0.52 -2.22
CA LEU A 90 9.43 0.24 -3.19
C LEU A 90 8.04 0.39 -2.59
N ILE A 91 7.07 0.70 -3.44
CA ILE A 91 5.66 0.86 -3.10
C ILE A 91 4.84 -0.15 -3.92
N ASP A 92 4.03 -0.95 -3.25
CA ASP A 92 3.04 -1.83 -3.87
C ASP A 92 1.64 -1.28 -3.59
N SER A 93 0.95 -0.81 -4.62
CA SER A 93 -0.35 -0.14 -4.50
C SER A 93 -1.53 -1.11 -4.38
N HIS A 94 -1.30 -2.43 -4.38
CA HIS A 94 -2.36 -3.42 -4.27
C HIS A 94 -1.87 -4.73 -3.66
N VAL A 95 -2.16 -4.93 -2.38
CA VAL A 95 -1.92 -6.19 -1.67
C VAL A 95 -3.14 -6.57 -0.81
N HIS A 96 -3.17 -7.82 -0.35
CA HIS A 96 -4.11 -8.35 0.64
C HIS A 96 -3.32 -9.09 1.73
N LEU A 97 -2.93 -8.41 2.79
CA LEU A 97 -2.01 -8.93 3.79
C LEU A 97 -2.61 -10.06 4.64
N THR A 98 -3.93 -10.14 4.77
CA THR A 98 -4.61 -11.07 5.68
C THR A 98 -4.54 -12.53 5.26
N GLY A 99 -4.13 -12.86 4.02
CA GLY A 99 -4.03 -14.23 3.55
C GLY A 99 -3.25 -14.40 2.27
N GLU A 100 -3.19 -15.63 1.79
CA GLU A 100 -2.68 -16.05 0.47
C GLU A 100 -3.65 -17.07 -0.11
N ALA A 101 -3.87 -17.06 -1.45
CA ALA A 101 -4.77 -18.01 -2.08
C ALA A 101 -4.21 -19.44 -2.02
N THR A 102 -4.96 -20.32 -1.40
CA THR A 102 -4.62 -21.75 -1.19
C THR A 102 -5.80 -22.64 -1.49
N PRO A 103 -5.62 -23.95 -1.61
CA PRO A 103 -6.73 -24.89 -1.70
C PRO A 103 -7.71 -24.82 -0.52
N ASN A 104 -7.28 -24.28 0.62
CA ASN A 104 -8.07 -24.16 1.84
C ASN A 104 -8.79 -22.81 2.00
N SER A 105 -8.54 -21.81 1.15
CA SER A 105 -9.05 -20.44 1.32
C SER A 105 -10.57 -20.37 1.58
N ARG A 106 -11.36 -21.29 0.99
CA ARG A 106 -12.81 -21.34 1.26
C ARG A 106 -13.14 -21.88 2.66
N LEU A 107 -12.33 -22.78 3.18
CA LEU A 107 -12.47 -23.29 4.55
C LEU A 107 -12.00 -22.24 5.57
N ASP A 108 -10.88 -21.60 5.26
CA ASP A 108 -10.28 -20.58 6.10
C ASP A 108 -11.25 -19.42 6.37
N THR A 109 -12.07 -19.04 5.38
CA THR A 109 -13.14 -18.02 5.53
C THR A 109 -14.12 -18.31 6.68
N VAL A 110 -14.34 -19.57 7.04
CA VAL A 110 -15.30 -19.98 8.09
C VAL A 110 -14.62 -20.61 9.33
N THR A 111 -13.30 -20.73 9.33
CA THR A 111 -12.52 -21.33 10.44
C THR A 111 -11.52 -20.36 11.07
N GLU A 112 -11.07 -19.33 10.35
CA GLU A 112 -10.15 -18.32 10.86
C GLU A 112 -10.93 -17.15 11.50
N SER A 113 -10.44 -16.70 12.64
CA SER A 113 -10.90 -15.49 13.31
C SER A 113 -10.17 -14.25 12.80
N ASN A 114 -10.67 -13.05 13.14
CA ASN A 114 -9.96 -11.79 12.88
C ASN A 114 -8.57 -11.75 13.52
N SER A 115 -8.37 -12.45 14.66
CA SER A 115 -7.05 -12.56 15.29
C SER A 115 -6.08 -13.41 14.47
N ASP A 116 -6.55 -14.51 13.87
CA ASP A 116 -5.73 -15.34 12.99
C ASP A 116 -5.32 -14.56 11.74
N GLN A 117 -6.26 -13.82 11.15
CA GLN A 117 -6.01 -12.93 10.01
C GLN A 117 -5.03 -11.81 10.36
N ALA A 118 -5.09 -11.22 11.55
CA ALA A 118 -4.13 -10.21 11.98
C ALA A 118 -2.70 -10.78 12.12
N ILE A 119 -2.57 -12.01 12.63
CA ILE A 119 -1.28 -12.70 12.71
C ILE A 119 -0.74 -13.02 11.32
N ALA A 120 -1.62 -13.46 10.40
CA ALA A 120 -1.26 -13.68 9.00
C ALA A 120 -0.80 -12.37 8.33
N ALA A 121 -1.55 -11.27 8.54
CA ALA A 121 -1.20 -9.95 8.01
C ALA A 121 0.16 -9.45 8.52
N PHE A 122 0.47 -9.63 9.80
CA PHE A 122 1.80 -9.30 10.35
C PHE A 122 2.91 -10.12 9.68
N ARG A 123 2.74 -11.43 9.58
CA ARG A 123 3.72 -12.32 8.92
C ARG A 123 3.95 -11.91 7.46
N ASN A 124 2.89 -11.63 6.72
CA ASN A 124 2.94 -11.26 5.32
C ASN A 124 3.51 -9.85 5.12
N ALA A 125 3.16 -8.89 5.98
CA ALA A 125 3.76 -7.56 6.00
C ALA A 125 5.30 -7.62 6.17
N ARG A 126 5.82 -8.50 7.05
CA ARG A 126 7.28 -8.71 7.20
C ARG A 126 7.92 -9.31 5.96
N LYS A 127 7.28 -10.30 5.30
CA LYS A 127 7.79 -10.85 4.02
C LYS A 127 7.90 -9.73 2.98
N THR A 128 6.85 -8.92 2.83
CA THR A 128 6.76 -7.82 1.87
C THR A 128 7.80 -6.73 2.16
N LEU A 129 7.98 -6.34 3.42
CA LEU A 129 9.04 -5.40 3.82
C LEU A 129 10.43 -5.92 3.47
N ASN A 130 10.72 -7.19 3.78
CA ASN A 130 12.01 -7.82 3.50
C ASN A 130 12.28 -8.00 1.99
N ALA A 131 11.24 -8.01 1.16
CA ALA A 131 11.35 -7.96 -0.29
C ALA A 131 11.62 -6.54 -0.83
N GLY A 132 11.71 -5.52 0.05
CA GLY A 132 12.05 -4.15 -0.34
C GLY A 132 10.86 -3.19 -0.46
N PHE A 133 9.63 -3.65 -0.21
CA PHE A 133 8.44 -2.81 -0.25
C PHE A 133 8.25 -2.13 1.11
N THR A 134 8.67 -0.88 1.20
CA THR A 134 8.60 -0.09 2.44
C THR A 134 7.24 0.56 2.66
N THR A 135 6.39 0.58 1.62
CA THR A 135 5.01 1.07 1.65
C THR A 135 4.12 0.14 0.83
N VAL A 136 2.92 -0.13 1.31
CA VAL A 136 1.89 -0.91 0.58
C VAL A 136 0.51 -0.28 0.75
N ALA A 137 -0.38 -0.52 -0.23
CA ALA A 137 -1.81 -0.32 -0.08
C ALA A 137 -2.50 -1.68 0.08
N ASP A 138 -3.07 -1.95 1.26
CA ASP A 138 -3.90 -3.12 1.50
C ASP A 138 -5.34 -2.79 1.11
N LEU A 139 -5.81 -3.43 0.03
CA LEU A 139 -7.08 -3.10 -0.61
C LEU A 139 -8.20 -4.11 -0.28
N GLY A 140 -8.06 -4.84 0.82
CA GLY A 140 -9.15 -5.73 1.26
C GLY A 140 -8.73 -6.68 2.37
N GLY A 141 -9.52 -6.69 3.43
CA GLY A 141 -9.39 -7.54 4.60
C GLY A 141 -10.37 -7.07 5.67
N THR A 142 -10.55 -7.83 6.74
CA THR A 142 -11.44 -7.38 7.83
C THR A 142 -10.87 -6.14 8.51
N ASN A 143 -11.74 -5.19 8.84
CA ASN A 143 -11.36 -3.92 9.44
C ASN A 143 -10.49 -4.11 10.70
N GLU A 144 -10.91 -5.02 11.60
CA GLU A 144 -10.20 -5.28 12.85
C GLU A 144 -8.78 -5.81 12.61
N SER A 145 -8.59 -6.67 11.61
CA SER A 145 -7.29 -7.29 11.36
C SER A 145 -6.32 -6.31 10.69
N VAL A 146 -6.75 -5.67 9.61
CA VAL A 146 -5.88 -4.81 8.79
C VAL A 146 -5.52 -3.54 9.54
N PHE A 147 -6.50 -2.86 10.16
CA PHE A 147 -6.24 -1.60 10.87
C PHE A 147 -5.41 -1.82 12.13
N ALA A 148 -5.61 -2.94 12.86
CA ALA A 148 -4.78 -3.26 14.02
C ALA A 148 -3.30 -3.44 13.63
N VAL A 149 -3.01 -4.15 12.54
CA VAL A 149 -1.64 -4.37 12.06
C VAL A 149 -1.03 -3.07 11.53
N ARG A 150 -1.75 -2.30 10.70
CA ARG A 150 -1.34 -0.98 10.24
C ARG A 150 -0.91 -0.07 11.39
N ASP A 151 -1.79 0.05 12.39
CA ASP A 151 -1.59 0.97 13.49
C ASP A 151 -0.46 0.51 14.43
N ALA A 152 -0.30 -0.80 14.65
CA ALA A 152 0.82 -1.35 15.43
C ALA A 152 2.17 -1.10 14.73
N ILE A 153 2.23 -1.24 13.39
CA ILE A 153 3.42 -0.89 12.60
C ILE A 153 3.69 0.62 12.66
N ALA A 154 2.64 1.46 12.56
CA ALA A 154 2.79 2.91 12.62
C ALA A 154 3.31 3.39 13.98
N ARG A 155 2.94 2.71 15.08
CA ARG A 155 3.47 2.97 16.43
C ARG A 155 4.85 2.35 16.68
N GLY A 156 5.38 1.54 15.75
CA GLY A 156 6.67 0.87 15.87
C GLY A 156 6.66 -0.35 16.83
N GLU A 157 5.51 -0.88 17.17
CA GLU A 157 5.33 -2.05 18.06
C GLU A 157 5.68 -3.34 17.34
N ILE A 158 5.42 -3.41 16.04
CA ILE A 158 5.75 -4.54 15.17
C ILE A 158 6.41 -4.07 13.87
N GLU A 159 7.11 -4.99 13.20
CA GLU A 159 7.82 -4.71 11.94
C GLU A 159 6.92 -4.89 10.74
N GLY A 160 7.00 -3.96 9.79
CA GLY A 160 6.26 -4.01 8.53
C GLY A 160 6.42 -2.74 7.70
N PRO A 161 5.89 -2.72 6.47
CA PRO A 161 5.86 -1.53 5.62
C PRO A 161 4.92 -0.46 6.20
N ARG A 162 4.95 0.76 5.67
CA ARG A 162 3.84 1.70 5.84
C ARG A 162 2.63 1.12 5.11
N ILE A 163 1.47 1.05 5.77
CA ILE A 163 0.26 0.50 5.19
C ILE A 163 -0.75 1.64 4.99
N ILE A 164 -1.26 1.76 3.76
CA ILE A 164 -2.47 2.49 3.40
C ILE A 164 -3.57 1.44 3.32
N ALA A 165 -4.60 1.54 4.14
CA ALA A 165 -5.56 0.45 4.32
C ALA A 165 -6.97 0.85 3.90
N ALA A 166 -7.59 0.03 3.05
CA ALA A 166 -9.01 0.15 2.70
C ALA A 166 -9.93 -0.51 3.74
N GLY A 167 -9.46 -1.57 4.41
CA GLY A 167 -10.33 -2.45 5.17
C GLY A 167 -11.28 -3.23 4.25
N GLU A 168 -12.52 -3.43 4.67
CA GLU A 168 -13.53 -4.15 3.88
C GLU A 168 -13.92 -3.38 2.61
N ALA A 169 -13.99 -4.08 1.49
CA ALA A 169 -14.43 -3.48 0.23
C ALA A 169 -15.93 -3.18 0.26
N VAL A 170 -16.34 -2.08 -0.36
CA VAL A 170 -17.75 -1.80 -0.64
C VAL A 170 -18.17 -2.58 -1.89
N ALA A 171 -19.22 -3.39 -1.78
CA ALA A 171 -19.72 -4.21 -2.86
C ALA A 171 -21.25 -4.27 -2.86
N ILE A 172 -21.84 -4.73 -3.97
CA ILE A 172 -23.27 -4.99 -4.02
C ILE A 172 -23.58 -6.38 -3.44
N HIS A 173 -24.80 -6.59 -2.97
CA HIS A 173 -25.29 -7.90 -2.58
C HIS A 173 -25.12 -8.92 -3.71
N GLY A 174 -24.48 -10.06 -3.42
CA GLY A 174 -24.16 -11.09 -4.40
C GLY A 174 -23.05 -10.71 -5.39
N GLY A 175 -22.40 -9.57 -5.21
CA GLY A 175 -21.27 -9.10 -6.02
C GLY A 175 -19.95 -9.80 -5.70
N HIS A 176 -18.87 -9.34 -6.37
CA HIS A 176 -17.53 -9.92 -6.20
C HIS A 176 -16.99 -9.77 -4.78
N GLY A 177 -17.20 -8.63 -4.14
CA GLY A 177 -16.74 -8.37 -2.77
C GLY A 177 -17.69 -8.87 -1.68
N ASP A 178 -18.82 -9.49 -2.04
CA ASP A 178 -19.71 -10.16 -1.10
C ASP A 178 -19.34 -11.65 -0.98
N ALA A 179 -19.73 -12.29 0.11
CA ALA A 179 -19.60 -13.72 0.26
C ALA A 179 -20.46 -14.44 -0.79
N ASN A 180 -19.92 -15.46 -1.45
CA ASN A 180 -20.66 -16.20 -2.45
C ASN A 180 -20.26 -17.70 -2.48
N GLY A 181 -21.24 -18.55 -2.93
CA GLY A 181 -21.04 -19.98 -3.04
C GLY A 181 -21.07 -20.75 -1.71
N TYR A 182 -21.63 -20.17 -0.66
CA TYR A 182 -21.96 -20.83 0.61
C TYR A 182 -23.47 -21.02 0.76
N ARG A 183 -23.90 -21.77 1.79
CA ARG A 183 -25.32 -21.87 2.14
C ARG A 183 -25.84 -20.51 2.65
N ASP A 184 -27.12 -20.28 2.49
CA ASP A 184 -27.77 -19.00 2.83
C ASP A 184 -27.56 -18.57 4.28
N ASP A 185 -27.65 -19.51 5.23
CA ASP A 185 -27.39 -19.26 6.65
C ASP A 185 -25.93 -18.84 6.95
N ILE A 186 -24.97 -19.29 6.15
CA ILE A 186 -23.56 -18.88 6.23
C ILE A 186 -23.35 -17.53 5.55
N LEU A 187 -24.02 -17.28 4.43
CA LEU A 187 -23.94 -15.99 3.72
C LEU A 187 -24.38 -14.83 4.65
N HIS A 188 -25.44 -15.01 5.44
CA HIS A 188 -25.88 -14.02 6.41
C HIS A 188 -24.84 -13.67 7.50
N ILE A 189 -23.95 -14.60 7.82
CA ILE A 189 -22.89 -14.38 8.81
C ILE A 189 -21.67 -13.70 8.14
N LEU A 190 -21.38 -14.04 6.90
CA LEU A 190 -20.19 -13.58 6.19
C LEU A 190 -20.38 -12.24 5.46
N SER A 191 -21.63 -11.84 5.18
CA SER A 191 -21.91 -10.57 4.48
C SER A 191 -21.69 -9.40 5.43
N GLY A 192 -20.77 -8.51 5.06
CA GLY A 192 -20.37 -7.37 5.90
C GLY A 192 -21.33 -6.17 5.80
N GLU A 193 -21.18 -5.21 6.71
CA GLU A 193 -21.94 -3.95 6.71
C GLU A 193 -21.62 -3.02 5.53
N THR A 194 -20.58 -3.32 4.76
CA THR A 194 -20.14 -2.58 3.56
C THR A 194 -20.83 -3.07 2.29
N ILE A 195 -21.62 -4.15 2.39
CA ILE A 195 -22.44 -4.62 1.28
C ILE A 195 -23.67 -3.74 1.17
N CYS A 196 -23.96 -3.22 -0.03
CA CYS A 196 -24.95 -2.18 -0.22
C CYS A 196 -25.87 -2.43 -1.43
N SER A 197 -27.03 -1.79 -1.43
CA SER A 197 -27.97 -1.74 -2.55
C SER A 197 -28.64 -0.38 -2.64
N GLY A 198 -28.47 0.29 -3.76
CA GLY A 198 -28.95 1.64 -4.02
C GLY A 198 -28.00 2.74 -3.52
N PRO A 199 -28.09 3.94 -4.13
CA PRO A 199 -27.14 5.03 -3.88
C PRO A 199 -26.98 5.44 -2.42
N ASP A 200 -28.10 5.58 -1.69
CA ASP A 200 -28.09 6.03 -0.30
C ASP A 200 -27.42 5.00 0.62
N ASP A 201 -27.65 3.72 0.39
CA ASP A 201 -27.04 2.64 1.16
C ASP A 201 -25.55 2.48 0.86
N CYS A 202 -25.15 2.62 -0.41
CA CYS A 202 -23.74 2.61 -0.78
C CYS A 202 -22.98 3.84 -0.22
N MET A 203 -23.63 5.01 -0.15
CA MET A 203 -23.08 6.17 0.55
C MET A 203 -22.92 5.91 2.07
N ARG A 204 -23.86 5.19 2.70
CA ARG A 204 -23.75 4.73 4.10
C ARG A 204 -22.54 3.82 4.27
N ALA A 205 -22.35 2.83 3.39
CA ALA A 205 -21.22 1.89 3.43
C ALA A 205 -19.87 2.62 3.35
N VAL A 206 -19.71 3.58 2.44
CA VAL A 206 -18.50 4.43 2.36
C VAL A 206 -18.24 5.15 3.68
N ARG A 207 -19.28 5.78 4.27
CA ARG A 207 -19.14 6.52 5.54
C ARG A 207 -18.79 5.60 6.71
N LEU A 208 -19.28 4.36 6.71
CA LEU A 208 -18.89 3.35 7.70
C LEU A 208 -17.40 3.02 7.58
N GLN A 209 -16.88 2.80 6.37
CA GLN A 209 -15.47 2.53 6.16
C GLN A 209 -14.58 3.70 6.59
N VAL A 210 -14.94 4.92 6.23
CA VAL A 210 -14.18 6.11 6.69
C VAL A 210 -14.22 6.22 8.21
N ARG A 211 -15.37 5.97 8.85
CA ARG A 211 -15.50 5.94 10.32
C ARG A 211 -14.65 4.86 10.96
N ALA A 212 -14.54 3.69 10.33
CA ALA A 212 -13.70 2.58 10.80
C ALA A 212 -12.20 2.88 10.71
N GLY A 213 -11.79 3.86 9.89
CA GLY A 213 -10.39 4.29 9.75
C GLY A 213 -9.77 4.02 8.40
N ALA A 214 -10.57 3.79 7.35
CA ALA A 214 -10.06 3.57 6.00
C ALA A 214 -9.29 4.81 5.48
N ASP A 215 -8.12 4.56 4.91
CA ASP A 215 -7.28 5.58 4.26
C ASP A 215 -7.72 5.80 2.80
N VAL A 216 -8.26 4.77 2.16
CA VAL A 216 -8.78 4.73 0.78
C VAL A 216 -10.06 3.89 0.77
N ILE A 217 -10.97 4.15 -0.14
CA ILE A 217 -12.16 3.32 -0.34
C ILE A 217 -11.91 2.34 -1.48
N LYS A 218 -12.05 1.05 -1.21
CA LYS A 218 -12.02 -0.01 -2.22
C LYS A 218 -13.45 -0.40 -2.57
N ILE A 219 -13.74 -0.54 -3.87
CA ILE A 219 -15.00 -1.12 -4.36
C ILE A 219 -14.73 -2.27 -5.32
N THR A 220 -15.74 -3.09 -5.57
CA THR A 220 -15.74 -4.10 -6.64
C THR A 220 -16.74 -3.71 -7.72
N ALA A 221 -16.28 -2.89 -8.70
CA ALA A 221 -17.14 -2.33 -9.73
C ALA A 221 -17.66 -3.39 -10.73
N THR A 222 -16.94 -4.51 -10.86
CA THR A 222 -17.32 -5.65 -11.73
C THR A 222 -17.23 -6.97 -10.99
N GLY A 223 -17.75 -8.03 -11.62
CA GLY A 223 -17.43 -9.39 -11.21
C GLY A 223 -15.92 -9.67 -11.28
N GLY A 224 -15.44 -10.62 -10.48
CA GLY A 224 -14.04 -11.00 -10.36
C GLY A 224 -13.75 -12.44 -10.69
N VAL A 225 -12.50 -12.72 -11.06
CA VAL A 225 -12.04 -14.08 -11.43
C VAL A 225 -12.29 -15.08 -10.30
N LEU A 226 -11.95 -14.71 -9.07
CA LEU A 226 -11.99 -15.62 -7.91
C LEU A 226 -13.36 -15.72 -7.23
N SER A 227 -14.40 -15.00 -7.67
CA SER A 227 -15.76 -15.23 -7.17
C SER A 227 -16.27 -16.62 -7.58
N ASN A 228 -16.81 -17.36 -6.62
CA ASN A 228 -17.41 -18.68 -6.90
C ASN A 228 -18.85 -18.53 -7.42
N THR A 229 -19.02 -17.82 -8.51
CA THR A 229 -20.30 -17.58 -9.18
C THR A 229 -20.10 -17.61 -10.68
N ALA A 230 -21.14 -18.02 -11.41
CA ALA A 230 -21.18 -17.98 -12.87
C ALA A 230 -21.43 -16.56 -13.42
N ALA A 231 -21.75 -15.57 -12.58
CA ALA A 231 -21.80 -14.18 -12.98
C ALA A 231 -20.44 -13.80 -13.60
N GLY A 232 -20.48 -13.19 -14.77
CA GLY A 232 -19.28 -12.85 -15.55
C GLY A 232 -18.41 -11.76 -14.89
N LEU A 233 -17.64 -11.09 -15.72
CA LEU A 233 -16.74 -9.99 -15.30
C LEU A 233 -17.35 -8.61 -15.59
N SER A 234 -18.65 -8.51 -15.83
CA SER A 234 -19.37 -7.28 -16.19
C SER A 234 -19.62 -6.38 -14.98
N GLN A 235 -20.08 -5.16 -15.27
CA GLN A 235 -20.46 -4.13 -14.28
C GLN A 235 -21.44 -4.69 -13.24
N GLN A 236 -21.25 -4.35 -11.98
CA GLN A 236 -22.08 -4.79 -10.85
C GLN A 236 -22.87 -3.64 -10.21
N PHE A 237 -22.25 -2.50 -10.01
CA PHE A 237 -22.96 -1.29 -9.53
C PHE A 237 -23.68 -0.57 -10.69
N SER A 238 -24.81 0.04 -10.41
CA SER A 238 -25.41 1.02 -11.29
C SER A 238 -24.56 2.31 -11.34
N GLU A 239 -24.75 3.12 -12.39
CA GLU A 239 -24.08 4.42 -12.51
C GLU A 239 -24.41 5.36 -11.33
N ALA A 240 -25.64 5.32 -10.82
CA ALA A 240 -26.07 6.11 -9.68
C ALA A 240 -25.38 5.70 -8.37
N GLU A 241 -25.16 4.40 -8.15
CA GLU A 241 -24.42 3.89 -7.00
C GLU A 241 -22.94 4.29 -7.08
N LEU A 242 -22.31 4.14 -8.25
CA LEU A 242 -20.93 4.56 -8.47
C LEU A 242 -20.74 6.06 -8.20
N ALA A 243 -21.64 6.90 -8.71
CA ALA A 243 -21.62 8.34 -8.47
C ALA A 243 -21.75 8.69 -6.98
N ALA A 244 -22.66 8.01 -6.25
CA ALA A 244 -22.88 8.23 -4.83
C ALA A 244 -21.67 7.79 -3.97
N ILE A 245 -21.01 6.68 -4.33
CA ILE A 245 -19.81 6.18 -3.68
C ILE A 245 -18.67 7.20 -3.83
N VAL A 246 -18.37 7.58 -5.08
CA VAL A 246 -17.25 8.50 -5.37
C VAL A 246 -17.50 9.86 -4.71
N GLU A 247 -18.69 10.42 -4.83
CA GLU A 247 -19.06 11.68 -4.17
C GLU A 247 -18.90 11.61 -2.65
N ALA A 248 -19.39 10.54 -2.02
CA ALA A 248 -19.30 10.36 -0.57
C ALA A 248 -17.85 10.26 -0.08
N ALA A 249 -17.02 9.52 -0.78
CA ALA A 249 -15.61 9.33 -0.46
C ALA A 249 -14.83 10.64 -0.64
N HIS A 250 -14.95 11.31 -1.76
CA HIS A 250 -14.26 12.56 -2.06
C HIS A 250 -14.64 13.68 -1.09
N ARG A 251 -15.93 13.79 -0.71
CA ARG A 251 -16.37 14.75 0.32
C ARG A 251 -15.72 14.49 1.69
N MET A 252 -15.29 13.25 1.96
CA MET A 252 -14.59 12.89 3.19
C MET A 252 -13.07 12.83 3.01
N GLY A 253 -12.54 13.33 1.89
CA GLY A 253 -11.10 13.38 1.60
C GLY A 253 -10.48 12.00 1.39
N ARG A 254 -11.23 11.04 0.83
CA ARG A 254 -10.75 9.70 0.49
C ARG A 254 -10.83 9.45 -1.00
N LYS A 255 -9.76 8.90 -1.58
CA LYS A 255 -9.76 8.35 -2.93
C LYS A 255 -10.59 7.06 -2.98
N VAL A 256 -11.07 6.74 -4.19
CA VAL A 256 -11.79 5.49 -4.46
C VAL A 256 -11.03 4.71 -5.50
N THR A 257 -10.70 3.46 -5.19
CA THR A 257 -10.13 2.50 -6.13
C THR A 257 -11.11 1.36 -6.42
N ALA A 258 -11.14 0.88 -7.65
CA ALA A 258 -12.09 -0.15 -8.07
C ALA A 258 -11.42 -1.38 -8.67
N HIS A 259 -11.69 -2.56 -8.07
CA HIS A 259 -11.56 -3.80 -8.81
C HIS A 259 -12.47 -3.76 -10.02
N ALA A 260 -11.92 -3.89 -11.22
CA ALA A 260 -12.72 -3.91 -12.44
C ALA A 260 -12.02 -4.67 -13.59
N HIS A 261 -12.74 -5.62 -14.20
CA HIS A 261 -12.31 -6.31 -15.41
C HIS A 261 -13.10 -5.83 -16.63
N GLY A 262 -14.42 -5.89 -16.59
CA GLY A 262 -15.31 -5.57 -17.72
C GLY A 262 -15.27 -4.10 -18.10
N VAL A 263 -15.26 -3.83 -19.40
CA VAL A 263 -15.12 -2.46 -19.96
C VAL A 263 -16.28 -1.54 -19.57
N ASP A 264 -17.48 -2.07 -19.42
CA ASP A 264 -18.66 -1.34 -18.98
C ASP A 264 -18.49 -0.79 -17.57
N GLY A 265 -18.08 -1.64 -16.60
CA GLY A 265 -17.81 -1.20 -15.23
C GLY A 265 -16.60 -0.28 -15.11
N ILE A 266 -15.52 -0.53 -15.87
CA ILE A 266 -14.35 0.36 -15.94
C ILE A 266 -14.79 1.77 -16.39
N ASN A 267 -15.50 1.86 -17.51
CA ASN A 267 -15.92 3.14 -18.07
C ASN A 267 -16.95 3.84 -17.18
N ALA A 268 -17.89 3.12 -16.59
CA ALA A 268 -18.87 3.67 -15.66
C ALA A 268 -18.20 4.27 -14.41
N PHE A 269 -17.24 3.54 -13.82
CA PHE A 269 -16.51 4.01 -12.64
C PHE A 269 -15.64 5.26 -12.96
N LEU A 270 -14.92 5.24 -14.08
CA LEU A 270 -14.13 6.41 -14.50
C LEU A 270 -15.04 7.61 -14.81
N LYS A 271 -16.21 7.42 -15.43
CA LYS A 271 -17.20 8.50 -15.66
C LYS A 271 -17.75 9.08 -14.35
N ALA A 272 -17.84 8.27 -13.31
CA ALA A 272 -18.21 8.72 -11.96
C ALA A 272 -17.10 9.52 -11.26
N GLY A 273 -15.90 9.61 -11.83
CA GLY A 273 -14.76 10.32 -11.26
C GLY A 273 -13.88 9.47 -10.34
N GLY A 274 -13.88 8.16 -10.50
CA GLY A 274 -13.03 7.25 -9.73
C GLY A 274 -11.54 7.47 -9.97
N ASP A 275 -10.70 7.20 -8.96
CA ASP A 275 -9.29 7.61 -8.91
C ASP A 275 -8.33 6.54 -9.45
N SER A 276 -8.66 5.26 -9.35
CA SER A 276 -7.85 4.18 -9.92
C SER A 276 -8.64 2.91 -10.20
N ILE A 277 -8.16 2.17 -11.19
CA ILE A 277 -8.67 0.84 -11.56
C ILE A 277 -7.62 -0.20 -11.26
N GLU A 278 -8.03 -1.26 -10.59
CA GLU A 278 -7.26 -2.46 -10.34
C GLU A 278 -7.56 -3.50 -11.42
N HIS A 279 -6.53 -4.18 -11.94
CA HIS A 279 -6.56 -5.18 -13.02
C HIS A 279 -6.85 -4.59 -14.40
N GLY A 280 -8.02 -4.04 -14.67
CA GLY A 280 -8.35 -3.35 -15.91
C GLY A 280 -8.41 -4.23 -17.16
N THR A 281 -8.63 -5.53 -17.05
CA THR A 281 -8.41 -6.55 -18.11
C THR A 281 -8.95 -6.17 -19.49
N TYR A 282 -10.12 -5.54 -19.57
CA TYR A 282 -10.77 -5.19 -20.83
C TYR A 282 -10.76 -3.69 -21.14
N VAL A 283 -9.78 -2.95 -20.62
CA VAL A 283 -9.54 -1.54 -20.97
C VAL A 283 -9.50 -1.37 -22.49
N ASN A 284 -10.29 -0.41 -22.99
CA ASN A 284 -10.39 -0.06 -24.40
C ASN A 284 -9.95 1.39 -24.66
N GLU A 285 -10.11 1.88 -25.88
CA GLU A 285 -9.73 3.25 -26.25
C GLU A 285 -10.54 4.32 -25.49
N GLU A 286 -11.82 4.07 -25.20
CA GLU A 286 -12.64 4.97 -24.38
C GLU A 286 -12.10 5.01 -22.94
N SER A 287 -11.80 3.85 -22.36
CA SER A 287 -11.20 3.76 -21.02
C SER A 287 -9.90 4.56 -20.95
N ILE A 288 -9.01 4.42 -21.95
CA ILE A 288 -7.73 5.15 -22.02
C ILE A 288 -7.98 6.67 -22.02
N ARG A 289 -8.99 7.14 -22.77
CA ARG A 289 -9.34 8.57 -22.75
C ARG A 289 -9.85 9.02 -21.39
N LEU A 290 -10.71 8.22 -20.76
CA LEU A 290 -11.25 8.51 -19.43
C LEU A 290 -10.18 8.53 -18.34
N PHE A 291 -9.23 7.58 -18.35
CA PHE A 291 -8.07 7.61 -17.44
C PHE A 291 -7.32 8.93 -17.52
N LYS A 292 -7.03 9.38 -18.74
CA LYS A 292 -6.29 10.64 -18.97
C LYS A 292 -7.10 11.88 -18.59
N GLN A 293 -8.39 11.86 -18.84
CA GLN A 293 -9.30 12.97 -18.50
C GLN A 293 -9.43 13.16 -17.00
N ASN A 294 -9.43 12.06 -16.23
CA ASN A 294 -9.61 12.09 -14.78
C ASN A 294 -8.26 12.05 -14.02
N GLU A 295 -7.13 12.01 -14.74
CA GLU A 295 -5.81 11.79 -14.14
C GLU A 295 -5.76 10.51 -13.26
N ALA A 296 -6.59 9.51 -13.61
CA ALA A 296 -6.73 8.28 -12.87
C ALA A 296 -5.59 7.31 -13.17
N TYR A 297 -5.33 6.40 -12.23
CA TYR A 297 -4.25 5.41 -12.33
C TYR A 297 -4.79 4.03 -12.71
N LEU A 298 -3.96 3.27 -13.43
CA LEU A 298 -4.16 1.83 -13.63
C LEU A 298 -3.12 1.07 -12.81
N VAL A 299 -3.59 0.12 -11.99
CA VAL A 299 -2.79 -0.82 -11.23
C VAL A 299 -2.98 -2.21 -11.84
N PRO A 300 -2.13 -2.67 -12.76
CA PRO A 300 -2.44 -3.79 -13.66
C PRO A 300 -2.37 -5.16 -13.00
N THR A 301 -1.60 -5.35 -11.93
CA THR A 301 -1.49 -6.61 -11.18
C THR A 301 -1.23 -7.83 -12.06
N LEU A 302 -0.25 -7.73 -12.93
CA LEU A 302 0.06 -8.79 -13.91
C LEU A 302 0.43 -10.11 -13.24
N MET A 303 1.05 -10.06 -12.06
CA MET A 303 1.34 -11.23 -11.24
C MET A 303 0.08 -12.03 -10.90
N ALA A 304 -1.02 -11.35 -10.53
CA ALA A 304 -2.28 -12.04 -10.24
C ALA A 304 -2.81 -12.74 -11.49
N GLY A 305 -2.77 -12.07 -12.65
CA GLY A 305 -3.16 -12.66 -13.93
C GLY A 305 -2.32 -13.88 -14.32
N ASP A 306 -1.01 -13.82 -14.13
CA ASP A 306 -0.09 -14.95 -14.37
C ASP A 306 -0.38 -16.10 -13.41
N PHE A 307 -0.54 -15.80 -12.12
CA PHE A 307 -0.84 -16.79 -11.07
C PHE A 307 -2.15 -17.54 -11.36
N VAL A 308 -3.25 -16.83 -11.60
CA VAL A 308 -4.54 -17.50 -11.83
C VAL A 308 -4.53 -18.33 -13.13
N THR A 309 -3.84 -17.86 -14.16
CA THR A 309 -3.66 -18.61 -15.41
C THR A 309 -2.86 -19.89 -15.17
N ARG A 310 -1.76 -19.80 -14.43
CA ARG A 310 -0.89 -20.94 -14.11
C ARG A 310 -1.62 -21.99 -13.26
N ILE A 311 -2.40 -21.57 -12.26
CA ILE A 311 -3.22 -22.50 -11.46
C ILE A 311 -4.29 -23.15 -12.33
N ALA A 312 -5.03 -22.36 -13.12
CA ALA A 312 -6.13 -22.86 -13.96
C ALA A 312 -5.68 -23.88 -15.03
N THR A 313 -4.45 -23.75 -15.53
CA THR A 313 -3.86 -24.65 -16.54
C THR A 313 -3.04 -25.79 -15.94
N GLY A 314 -2.69 -25.69 -14.66
CA GLY A 314 -1.80 -26.64 -13.98
C GLY A 314 -2.49 -27.91 -13.50
N PRO A 315 -1.69 -28.94 -13.14
CA PRO A 315 -2.23 -30.21 -12.66
C PRO A 315 -2.84 -30.11 -11.24
N ASN A 316 -2.48 -29.08 -10.48
CA ASN A 316 -2.95 -28.84 -9.11
C ASN A 316 -3.97 -27.70 -9.07
N ASN A 317 -4.84 -27.61 -10.09
CA ASN A 317 -5.89 -26.60 -10.13
C ASN A 317 -6.89 -26.83 -8.99
N PHE A 318 -6.94 -25.90 -8.05
CA PHE A 318 -7.85 -25.91 -6.91
C PHE A 318 -9.05 -24.96 -7.11
N PHE A 319 -9.13 -24.28 -8.25
CA PHE A 319 -10.25 -23.41 -8.57
C PHE A 319 -11.51 -24.20 -8.90
N THR A 320 -12.65 -23.63 -8.59
CA THR A 320 -13.94 -24.17 -9.07
C THR A 320 -14.04 -24.04 -10.60
N PRO A 321 -14.95 -24.77 -11.26
CA PRO A 321 -15.13 -24.64 -12.71
C PRO A 321 -15.40 -23.19 -13.16
N ALA A 322 -16.18 -22.43 -12.38
CA ALA A 322 -16.49 -21.04 -12.68
C ALA A 322 -15.25 -20.13 -12.57
N GLN A 323 -14.44 -20.30 -11.54
CA GLN A 323 -13.17 -19.59 -11.36
C GLN A 323 -12.17 -19.94 -12.47
N THR A 324 -12.02 -21.22 -12.78
CA THR A 324 -11.14 -21.72 -13.85
C THR A 324 -11.49 -21.08 -15.20
N ALA A 325 -12.77 -21.06 -15.57
CA ALA A 325 -13.21 -20.47 -16.82
C ALA A 325 -12.86 -18.98 -16.92
N LYS A 326 -13.08 -18.20 -15.84
CA LYS A 326 -12.76 -16.78 -15.79
C LYS A 326 -11.26 -16.53 -15.77
N ALA A 327 -10.46 -17.36 -15.08
CA ALA A 327 -9.01 -17.26 -15.05
C ALA A 327 -8.40 -17.45 -16.45
N LEU A 328 -8.88 -18.45 -17.20
CA LEU A 328 -8.43 -18.72 -18.58
C LEU A 328 -8.86 -17.64 -19.57
N ASP A 329 -9.95 -16.93 -19.29
CA ASP A 329 -10.42 -15.82 -20.12
C ASP A 329 -9.65 -14.52 -19.82
N ALA A 330 -9.54 -14.11 -18.56
CA ALA A 330 -9.01 -12.81 -18.15
C ALA A 330 -7.47 -12.77 -18.10
N GLY A 331 -6.85 -13.76 -17.44
CA GLY A 331 -5.41 -13.72 -17.14
C GLY A 331 -4.51 -13.48 -18.36
N PRO A 332 -4.67 -14.23 -19.46
CA PRO A 332 -3.83 -14.06 -20.66
C PRO A 332 -3.95 -12.68 -21.34
N LYS A 333 -5.03 -11.93 -21.09
CA LYS A 333 -5.29 -10.63 -21.72
C LYS A 333 -4.61 -9.46 -21.02
N MET A 334 -4.26 -9.61 -19.74
CA MET A 334 -3.78 -8.52 -18.90
C MET A 334 -2.48 -7.92 -19.40
N LEU A 335 -1.56 -8.75 -19.90
CA LEU A 335 -0.28 -8.26 -20.43
C LEU A 335 -0.45 -7.35 -21.65
N ASP A 336 -1.30 -7.74 -22.62
CA ASP A 336 -1.58 -6.94 -23.81
C ASP A 336 -2.37 -5.67 -23.46
N MET A 337 -3.32 -5.78 -22.54
CA MET A 337 -4.06 -4.64 -22.02
C MET A 337 -3.11 -3.60 -21.43
N THR A 338 -2.19 -3.99 -20.55
CA THR A 338 -1.21 -3.11 -19.92
C THR A 338 -0.34 -2.44 -20.97
N ARG A 339 0.11 -3.19 -22.01
CA ARG A 339 0.87 -2.62 -23.13
C ARG A 339 0.10 -1.51 -23.84
N ARG A 340 -1.19 -1.74 -24.16
CA ARG A 340 -2.03 -0.74 -24.84
C ARG A 340 -2.32 0.47 -23.96
N ALA A 341 -2.60 0.26 -22.69
CA ALA A 341 -2.84 1.34 -21.72
C ALA A 341 -1.59 2.23 -21.56
N TYR A 342 -0.43 1.62 -21.34
CA TYR A 342 0.84 2.34 -21.22
C TYR A 342 1.19 3.12 -22.48
N ALA A 343 1.09 2.47 -23.67
CA ALA A 343 1.32 3.14 -24.96
C ALA A 343 0.32 4.28 -25.21
N GLY A 344 -0.91 4.19 -24.69
CA GLY A 344 -1.94 5.21 -24.71
C GLY A 344 -1.71 6.38 -23.73
N GLY A 345 -0.67 6.29 -22.89
CA GLY A 345 -0.31 7.33 -21.92
C GLY A 345 -1.11 7.28 -20.61
N VAL A 346 -1.68 6.13 -20.25
CA VAL A 346 -2.27 5.92 -18.92
C VAL A 346 -1.17 5.84 -17.87
N ALA A 347 -1.35 6.52 -16.75
CA ALA A 347 -0.44 6.44 -15.61
C ALA A 347 -0.54 5.04 -14.97
N ILE A 348 0.56 4.28 -15.01
CA ILE A 348 0.64 2.94 -14.41
C ILE A 348 1.26 3.05 -13.03
N ALA A 349 0.52 2.71 -11.97
CA ALA A 349 1.06 2.52 -10.64
C ALA A 349 1.32 1.02 -10.40
N PHE A 350 2.44 0.72 -9.75
CA PHE A 350 2.83 -0.66 -9.43
C PHE A 350 1.88 -1.25 -8.38
N GLY A 351 1.42 -2.46 -8.62
CA GLY A 351 0.66 -3.26 -7.68
C GLY A 351 0.58 -4.70 -8.13
N THR A 352 0.54 -5.63 -7.18
CA THR A 352 0.75 -7.06 -7.44
C THR A 352 -0.48 -7.92 -7.19
N ASP A 353 -1.38 -7.46 -6.32
CA ASP A 353 -2.46 -8.27 -5.75
C ASP A 353 -1.91 -9.52 -5.00
N THR A 354 -0.71 -9.36 -4.33
CA THR A 354 -0.23 -10.41 -3.43
C THR A 354 -1.23 -10.62 -2.29
N GLY A 355 -1.48 -11.90 -2.01
CA GLY A 355 -2.68 -12.42 -1.38
C GLY A 355 -3.39 -13.34 -2.35
N VAL A 356 -3.47 -13.00 -3.64
CA VAL A 356 -3.73 -13.97 -4.73
C VAL A 356 -2.49 -14.83 -4.98
N SER A 357 -1.30 -14.22 -5.02
CA SER A 357 -0.01 -14.92 -5.04
C SER A 357 0.72 -14.77 -3.70
N ALA A 358 1.92 -15.36 -3.57
CA ALA A 358 2.68 -15.34 -2.33
C ALA A 358 3.26 -13.95 -2.02
N HIS A 359 3.21 -13.54 -0.76
CA HIS A 359 3.90 -12.35 -0.27
C HIS A 359 5.42 -12.56 -0.25
N GLY A 360 6.16 -11.53 -0.64
CA GLY A 360 7.61 -11.56 -0.79
C GLY A 360 8.06 -11.72 -2.23
N ASP A 361 7.18 -12.19 -3.12
CA ASP A 361 7.42 -12.33 -4.55
C ASP A 361 7.03 -11.07 -5.36
N ASN A 362 6.55 -10.03 -4.70
CA ASN A 362 6.00 -8.80 -5.30
C ASN A 362 6.86 -8.23 -6.44
N ALA A 363 8.18 -8.34 -6.35
CA ALA A 363 9.09 -7.79 -7.36
C ALA A 363 9.03 -8.48 -8.73
N GLN A 364 8.40 -9.65 -8.85
CA GLN A 364 8.18 -10.30 -10.15
C GLN A 364 7.30 -9.47 -11.09
N GLU A 365 6.46 -8.58 -10.55
CA GLU A 365 5.66 -7.63 -11.34
C GLU A 365 6.53 -6.74 -12.24
N PHE A 366 7.76 -6.37 -11.82
CA PHE A 366 8.65 -5.54 -12.63
C PHE A 366 9.00 -6.18 -13.97
N ALA A 367 9.33 -7.47 -13.97
CA ALA A 367 9.63 -8.20 -15.22
C ALA A 367 8.40 -8.28 -16.13
N LEU A 368 7.20 -8.40 -15.56
CA LEU A 368 5.94 -8.43 -16.31
C LEU A 368 5.62 -7.05 -16.92
N LEU A 369 5.84 -5.97 -16.18
CA LEU A 369 5.69 -4.60 -16.68
C LEU A 369 6.66 -4.31 -17.85
N VAL A 370 7.92 -4.77 -17.73
CA VAL A 370 8.88 -4.64 -18.84
C VAL A 370 8.43 -5.47 -20.05
N ARG A 371 7.93 -6.70 -19.86
CA ARG A 371 7.33 -7.50 -20.94
C ARG A 371 6.10 -6.81 -21.56
N ALA A 372 5.37 -6.01 -20.80
CA ALA A 372 4.28 -5.17 -21.31
C ALA A 372 4.77 -3.93 -22.07
N GLY A 373 6.08 -3.71 -22.19
CA GLY A 373 6.69 -2.64 -23.01
C GLY A 373 7.14 -1.41 -22.22
N MET A 374 7.11 -1.45 -20.88
CA MET A 374 7.72 -0.41 -20.05
C MET A 374 9.26 -0.54 -20.09
N THR A 375 9.96 0.60 -20.01
CA THR A 375 11.41 0.54 -19.76
C THR A 375 11.66 0.15 -18.29
N PRO A 376 12.84 -0.43 -17.94
CA PRO A 376 13.17 -0.69 -16.55
C PRO A 376 13.00 0.55 -15.64
N LEU A 377 13.43 1.72 -16.12
CA LEU A 377 13.23 2.97 -15.40
C LEU A 377 11.74 3.29 -15.18
N ALA A 378 10.90 3.15 -16.20
CA ALA A 378 9.46 3.40 -16.08
C ALA A 378 8.79 2.42 -15.11
N ALA A 379 9.22 1.14 -15.11
CA ALA A 379 8.75 0.16 -14.14
C ALA A 379 9.19 0.52 -12.70
N ILE A 380 10.41 1.01 -12.48
CA ILE A 380 10.85 1.53 -11.18
C ILE A 380 10.06 2.78 -10.78
N GLN A 381 9.81 3.69 -11.72
CA GLN A 381 8.99 4.87 -11.47
C GLN A 381 7.58 4.49 -11.03
N SER A 382 6.97 3.45 -11.61
CA SER A 382 5.63 2.98 -11.24
C SER A 382 5.56 2.52 -9.77
N ALA A 383 6.65 1.95 -9.22
CA ALA A 383 6.76 1.47 -7.84
C ALA A 383 7.38 2.50 -6.87
N THR A 384 7.61 3.72 -7.33
CA THR A 384 8.24 4.78 -6.54
C THR A 384 7.44 6.07 -6.67
N VAL A 385 7.84 6.98 -7.55
CA VAL A 385 7.25 8.33 -7.66
C VAL A 385 5.80 8.30 -8.15
N VAL A 386 5.44 7.37 -9.03
CA VAL A 386 4.05 7.26 -9.54
C VAL A 386 3.14 6.66 -8.48
N ALA A 387 3.55 5.55 -7.82
CA ALA A 387 2.77 4.98 -6.72
C ALA A 387 2.66 5.93 -5.53
N ALA A 388 3.72 6.70 -5.22
CA ALA A 388 3.66 7.73 -4.18
C ALA A 388 2.65 8.83 -4.50
N ALA A 389 2.58 9.28 -5.76
CA ALA A 389 1.57 10.25 -6.20
C ALA A 389 0.16 9.66 -6.18
N HIS A 390 0.01 8.39 -6.62
CA HIS A 390 -1.25 7.67 -6.56
C HIS A 390 -1.83 7.59 -5.13
N LEU A 391 -0.96 7.29 -4.16
CA LEU A 391 -1.36 7.11 -2.75
C LEU A 391 -1.30 8.40 -1.90
N ASP A 392 -1.11 9.57 -2.51
CA ASP A 392 -0.94 10.87 -1.82
C ASP A 392 0.22 10.89 -0.81
N LEU A 393 1.33 10.20 -1.16
CA LEU A 393 2.53 10.07 -0.34
C LEU A 393 3.78 10.73 -0.96
N ALA A 394 3.63 11.61 -1.95
CA ALA A 394 4.75 12.20 -2.67
C ALA A 394 5.72 13.02 -1.78
N ASP A 395 5.25 13.45 -0.61
CA ASP A 395 6.03 14.12 0.44
C ASP A 395 6.67 13.13 1.45
N LYS A 396 6.35 11.82 1.37
CA LYS A 396 6.74 10.80 2.37
C LYS A 396 7.42 9.57 1.77
N ALA A 397 7.32 9.34 0.46
CA ALA A 397 7.83 8.14 -0.20
C ALA A 397 8.17 8.39 -1.66
N GLY A 398 8.82 7.42 -2.31
CA GLY A 398 9.09 7.39 -3.75
C GLY A 398 10.38 8.09 -4.19
N ARG A 399 11.06 8.83 -3.31
CA ARG A 399 12.36 9.45 -3.59
C ARG A 399 13.19 9.58 -2.31
N LEU A 400 14.50 9.75 -2.47
CA LEU A 400 15.44 10.04 -1.39
C LEU A 400 15.91 11.49 -1.51
N ALA A 401 15.50 12.33 -0.55
CA ALA A 401 15.83 13.75 -0.54
C ALA A 401 15.87 14.26 0.91
N PRO A 402 16.58 15.38 1.17
CA PRO A 402 16.53 16.01 2.47
C PRO A 402 15.09 16.30 2.92
N GLY A 403 14.76 15.95 4.17
CA GLY A 403 13.42 16.04 4.75
C GLY A 403 12.54 14.82 4.54
N MET A 404 12.89 13.92 3.62
CA MET A 404 12.15 12.67 3.39
C MET A 404 12.51 11.60 4.43
N PRO A 405 11.58 10.67 4.74
CA PRO A 405 11.92 9.47 5.50
C PRO A 405 13.06 8.68 4.84
N ALA A 406 13.92 8.10 5.66
CA ALA A 406 14.99 7.23 5.19
C ALA A 406 14.45 5.83 4.87
N ASP A 407 13.67 5.74 3.78
CA ASP A 407 13.11 4.51 3.24
C ASP A 407 13.89 4.17 1.96
N LEU A 408 14.83 3.22 2.04
CA LEU A 408 15.70 2.86 0.93
C LEU A 408 16.00 1.36 0.87
N ILE A 409 16.29 0.88 -0.32
CA ILE A 409 16.72 -0.49 -0.56
C ILE A 409 18.03 -0.51 -1.34
N ALA A 410 18.75 -1.66 -1.28
CA ALA A 410 19.91 -1.89 -2.11
C ALA A 410 19.88 -3.27 -2.77
N VAL A 411 20.34 -3.31 -4.01
CA VAL A 411 20.54 -4.51 -4.81
C VAL A 411 22.01 -4.63 -5.25
N ALA A 412 22.43 -5.81 -5.72
CA ALA A 412 23.82 -6.05 -6.12
C ALA A 412 24.13 -5.46 -7.49
N GLY A 413 23.24 -5.67 -8.46
CA GLY A 413 23.40 -5.19 -9.84
C GLY A 413 22.62 -3.91 -10.12
N ASP A 414 22.68 -3.45 -11.37
CA ASP A 414 22.00 -2.25 -11.84
C ASP A 414 20.58 -2.60 -12.36
N PRO A 415 19.50 -2.23 -11.62
CA PRO A 415 18.14 -2.57 -12.01
C PRO A 415 17.63 -1.78 -13.23
N LEU A 416 18.36 -0.77 -13.68
CA LEU A 416 18.06 -0.07 -14.94
C LEU A 416 18.51 -0.89 -16.17
N ASN A 417 19.45 -1.82 -15.98
CA ASN A 417 19.87 -2.75 -17.01
C ASN A 417 19.16 -4.10 -16.91
N ASP A 418 18.95 -4.60 -15.69
CA ASP A 418 18.23 -5.85 -15.41
C ASP A 418 17.26 -5.62 -14.24
N VAL A 419 15.98 -5.41 -14.55
CA VAL A 419 14.97 -5.11 -13.55
C VAL A 419 14.75 -6.27 -12.56
N THR A 420 15.14 -7.51 -12.92
CA THR A 420 15.04 -8.68 -12.03
C THR A 420 16.01 -8.64 -10.84
N GLU A 421 16.96 -7.69 -10.82
CA GLU A 421 17.76 -7.40 -9.63
C GLU A 421 16.87 -7.03 -8.43
N LEU A 422 15.70 -6.43 -8.67
CA LEU A 422 14.74 -6.06 -7.63
C LEU A 422 14.09 -7.28 -6.95
N GLU A 423 14.15 -8.47 -7.54
CA GLU A 423 13.73 -9.72 -6.91
C GLU A 423 14.75 -10.23 -5.86
N ARG A 424 15.93 -9.61 -5.81
CA ARG A 424 17.09 -10.03 -4.98
C ARG A 424 17.59 -8.89 -4.10
N VAL A 425 16.66 -8.16 -3.46
CA VAL A 425 17.00 -7.08 -2.53
C VAL A 425 17.91 -7.62 -1.41
N ARG A 426 19.00 -6.90 -1.11
CA ARG A 426 20.02 -7.28 -0.12
C ARG A 426 20.01 -6.40 1.13
N PHE A 427 19.46 -5.21 1.00
CA PHE A 427 19.38 -4.27 2.10
C PHE A 427 18.02 -3.56 2.08
N VAL A 428 17.41 -3.43 3.25
CA VAL A 428 16.16 -2.70 3.44
C VAL A 428 16.28 -1.81 4.68
N MET A 429 16.10 -0.52 4.48
CA MET A 429 15.93 0.46 5.55
C MET A 429 14.57 1.13 5.41
N LYS A 430 13.85 1.27 6.51
CA LYS A 430 12.59 2.02 6.60
C LYS A 430 12.65 2.93 7.81
N SER A 431 12.33 4.22 7.60
CA SER A 431 12.36 5.24 8.66
C SER A 431 13.69 5.24 9.44
N GLY A 432 14.81 5.08 8.72
CA GLY A 432 16.16 5.07 9.28
C GLY A 432 16.56 3.80 10.04
N ARG A 433 15.66 2.84 10.19
CA ARG A 433 15.93 1.52 10.82
C ARG A 433 16.21 0.46 9.77
N VAL A 434 17.28 -0.30 9.93
CA VAL A 434 17.63 -1.43 9.08
C VAL A 434 16.78 -2.66 9.45
N PHE A 435 16.15 -3.29 8.45
CA PHE A 435 15.33 -4.50 8.58
C PHE A 435 15.97 -5.69 7.91
N ARG A 436 16.76 -5.47 6.86
CA ARG A 436 17.51 -6.51 6.15
C ARG A 436 18.90 -5.98 5.77
N GLN A 437 19.91 -6.83 5.96
CA GLN A 437 21.29 -6.55 5.54
C GLN A 437 22.01 -7.88 5.27
N ASP A 438 22.15 -8.26 3.97
CA ASP A 438 22.77 -9.51 3.48
C ASP A 438 24.09 -9.23 2.76
#